data_af62fdb7816f0ceceab6874567ff72d2
#
_entry.id   af62fdb7816f0ceceab6874567ff72d2
#
_cell.length_a   1.000
_cell.length_b   1.000
_cell.length_c   1.000
_cell.angle_alpha   90.00
_cell.angle_beta   90.00
_cell.angle_gamma   90.00
#
_symmetry.space_group_name_H-M   'P 1'
#
loop_
_entity.id
_entity.type
_entity.pdbx_description
1 polymer ?
#
loop_
_entity_poly.entity_id
_entity_poly.type
_entity_poly.pdbx_seq_one_letter_code
_entity_poly.pdbx_strand_id
1 'polypeptide(L)'
;MTDFEKMLVDPPKKYRPAPFWSWNEKLDVEETKKQIRQMDEVGLGGFFMHARGGLQTEFLSEEWFDNITASLDEGEKLDMLAWGYDENGWPSGFGGGAVNGKGLKYQQKYLRCVKVEEPFEDEFTLSNVQMGDTIYHCYFDVNPFYVDTLNGEVIDEFLKSTHEKYREKLGSDFKRMKGFFTDEPQASRNGVPWSFNLEKEYEKIYGESIREHLPKLFYRIDGFEAFRFKFWQLVRDLFTDSFMGVIGNWCKENGCELTGHAVLEEDYYEHILANGCCMPSYEFMDIPGMDHLCRGIPSVQAEMQLASVAHQLGKKQILSETFAACGWNVSFEDMRMLYEHQMVHGVNLLCQHLESYSLRGIRKRDYPASLFRHQPWWKDYKIFNDMVSRIGMLLAEGKVDFNVLVLHTIESGWLLTDNRQETDGYAKKMLGDINELENAQIQYHLGESRIIKRYGSISNGKLGIGTQSYSAVVVPPAKCLVKTPLICF
;
A
#
# COMPACT_ATOMS: atom_id res chain seq x y z
N MET A 1 4.17 -38.51 -12.74
CA MET A 1 4.16 -37.16 -12.13
C MET A 1 2.79 -36.55 -12.35
N THR A 2 2.10 -36.19 -11.29
CA THR A 2 0.81 -35.44 -11.35
C THR A 2 1.06 -34.03 -11.90
N ASP A 3 0.00 -33.34 -12.30
CA ASP A 3 0.17 -31.96 -12.77
C ASP A 3 0.69 -31.02 -11.67
N PHE A 4 0.30 -31.26 -10.43
CA PHE A 4 0.85 -30.54 -9.26
C PHE A 4 2.35 -30.79 -9.07
N GLU A 5 2.83 -32.05 -9.21
CA GLU A 5 4.25 -32.36 -9.14
C GLU A 5 5.05 -31.69 -10.27
N LYS A 6 4.49 -31.58 -11.47
CA LYS A 6 5.12 -30.85 -12.59
C LYS A 6 5.24 -29.35 -12.25
N MET A 7 4.17 -28.75 -11.73
CA MET A 7 4.17 -27.33 -11.29
C MET A 7 5.16 -27.08 -10.15
N LEU A 8 5.39 -28.06 -9.28
CA LEU A 8 6.36 -27.93 -8.20
C LEU A 8 7.81 -27.99 -8.71
N VAL A 9 8.07 -28.78 -9.75
CA VAL A 9 9.40 -28.85 -10.39
C VAL A 9 9.69 -27.56 -11.15
N ASP A 10 8.70 -27.05 -11.92
CA ASP A 10 8.79 -25.82 -12.71
C ASP A 10 7.53 -24.97 -12.49
N PRO A 11 7.54 -24.08 -11.49
CA PRO A 11 6.39 -23.25 -11.19
C PRO A 11 6.00 -22.34 -12.36
N PRO A 12 4.70 -22.24 -12.67
CA PRO A 12 4.18 -21.29 -13.67
C PRO A 12 4.62 -19.85 -13.38
N LYS A 13 4.79 -19.06 -14.43
CA LYS A 13 5.27 -17.68 -14.38
C LYS A 13 4.52 -16.80 -13.34
N LYS A 14 3.23 -17.00 -13.18
CA LYS A 14 2.41 -16.23 -12.21
C LYS A 14 2.82 -16.39 -10.74
N TYR A 15 3.59 -17.42 -10.38
CA TYR A 15 4.10 -17.62 -9.01
C TYR A 15 5.57 -17.21 -8.86
N ARG A 16 6.19 -16.83 -9.96
CA ARG A 16 7.58 -16.41 -9.98
C ARG A 16 7.70 -14.93 -9.66
N PRO A 17 8.83 -14.50 -9.07
CA PRO A 17 9.06 -13.09 -8.77
C PRO A 17 8.87 -12.17 -9.97
N ALA A 18 8.39 -10.96 -9.70
CA ALA A 18 8.24 -9.89 -10.69
C ALA A 18 8.86 -8.61 -10.13
N PRO A 19 10.08 -8.22 -10.52
CA PRO A 19 10.78 -7.10 -9.94
C PRO A 19 10.24 -5.74 -10.41
N PHE A 20 10.50 -4.69 -9.64
CA PHE A 20 10.52 -3.34 -10.17
C PHE A 20 11.64 -3.22 -11.19
N TRP A 21 11.27 -3.08 -12.44
CA TRP A 21 12.19 -2.80 -13.52
C TRP A 21 12.28 -1.29 -13.75
N SER A 22 13.28 -0.70 -13.13
CA SER A 22 13.50 0.75 -13.10
C SER A 22 13.93 1.29 -14.47
N TRP A 23 13.01 1.88 -15.20
CA TRP A 23 13.26 2.57 -16.46
C TRP A 23 13.86 3.96 -16.18
N ASN A 24 15.17 4.01 -16.11
CA ASN A 24 15.93 5.15 -15.64
C ASN A 24 16.98 5.68 -16.64
N GLU A 25 16.79 5.46 -17.95
CA GLU A 25 17.70 5.88 -19.01
C GLU A 25 16.88 6.28 -20.26
N LYS A 26 17.56 6.65 -21.36
CA LYS A 26 16.97 6.64 -22.68
C LYS A 26 16.62 5.19 -23.05
N LEU A 27 15.36 4.93 -23.30
CA LEU A 27 14.88 3.60 -23.63
C LEU A 27 15.22 3.25 -25.08
N ASP A 28 15.58 2.00 -25.31
CA ASP A 28 15.84 1.42 -26.62
C ASP A 28 15.11 0.07 -26.73
N VAL A 29 14.33 -0.11 -27.77
CA VAL A 29 13.46 -1.28 -27.96
C VAL A 29 14.23 -2.61 -27.93
N GLU A 30 15.42 -2.67 -28.53
CA GLU A 30 16.20 -3.92 -28.57
C GLU A 30 16.89 -4.20 -27.23
N GLU A 31 17.37 -3.15 -26.52
CA GLU A 31 17.87 -3.31 -25.15
C GLU A 31 16.75 -3.71 -24.19
N THR A 32 15.53 -3.15 -24.32
CA THR A 32 14.33 -3.50 -23.58
C THR A 32 14.03 -5.00 -23.72
N LYS A 33 13.92 -5.51 -24.94
CA LYS A 33 13.70 -6.95 -25.20
C LYS A 33 14.82 -7.83 -24.65
N LYS A 34 16.07 -7.39 -24.80
CA LYS A 34 17.24 -8.12 -24.29
C LYS A 34 17.19 -8.24 -22.76
N GLN A 35 16.81 -7.18 -22.03
CA GLN A 35 16.69 -7.23 -20.58
C GLN A 35 15.58 -8.17 -20.13
N ILE A 36 14.44 -8.22 -20.82
CA ILE A 36 13.36 -9.18 -20.55
C ILE A 36 13.85 -10.63 -20.70
N ARG A 37 14.62 -10.95 -21.76
CA ARG A 37 15.23 -12.27 -21.92
C ARG A 37 16.18 -12.63 -20.78
N GLN A 38 16.96 -11.65 -20.30
CA GLN A 38 17.85 -11.85 -19.16
C GLN A 38 17.08 -12.11 -17.86
N MET A 39 15.92 -11.48 -17.66
CA MET A 39 15.01 -11.76 -16.55
C MET A 39 14.45 -13.19 -16.63
N ASP A 40 14.04 -13.63 -17.81
CA ASP A 40 13.54 -14.98 -18.03
C ASP A 40 14.60 -16.05 -17.74
N GLU A 41 15.86 -15.84 -18.20
CA GLU A 41 17.00 -16.74 -17.98
C GLU A 41 17.25 -17.05 -16.50
N VAL A 42 16.95 -16.11 -15.59
CA VAL A 42 17.12 -16.27 -14.14
C VAL A 42 15.83 -16.63 -13.42
N GLY A 43 14.77 -17.00 -14.17
CA GLY A 43 13.56 -17.56 -13.62
C GLY A 43 12.57 -16.53 -13.05
N LEU A 44 12.63 -15.28 -13.47
CA LEU A 44 11.59 -14.29 -13.17
C LEU A 44 10.31 -14.58 -13.98
N GLY A 45 9.16 -14.23 -13.41
CA GLY A 45 7.84 -14.53 -14.01
C GLY A 45 7.14 -13.34 -14.61
N GLY A 46 7.60 -12.14 -14.32
CA GLY A 46 7.04 -10.89 -14.80
C GLY A 46 7.95 -9.71 -14.49
N PHE A 47 7.46 -8.51 -14.70
CA PHE A 47 8.17 -7.27 -14.41
C PHE A 47 7.19 -6.10 -14.31
N PHE A 48 7.51 -5.11 -13.48
CA PHE A 48 6.80 -3.84 -13.38
C PHE A 48 7.60 -2.77 -14.15
N MET A 49 7.02 -2.24 -15.22
CA MET A 49 7.65 -1.19 -16.07
C MET A 49 7.55 0.16 -15.38
N HIS A 50 8.55 0.48 -14.56
CA HIS A 50 8.54 1.59 -13.62
C HIS A 50 9.36 2.78 -14.13
N ALA A 51 8.71 3.90 -14.45
CA ALA A 51 9.37 5.17 -14.74
C ALA A 51 10.10 5.69 -13.48
N ARG A 52 11.42 5.84 -13.53
CA ARG A 52 12.23 6.13 -12.35
C ARG A 52 13.20 7.31 -12.60
N GLY A 53 13.75 7.84 -11.53
CA GLY A 53 14.70 8.95 -11.57
C GLY A 53 15.88 8.70 -12.52
N GLY A 54 16.07 9.58 -13.52
CA GLY A 54 17.06 9.45 -14.58
C GLY A 54 16.49 8.98 -15.94
N LEU A 55 15.20 8.72 -16.03
CA LEU A 55 14.51 8.47 -17.30
C LEU A 55 14.70 9.66 -18.24
N GLN A 56 15.08 9.38 -19.49
CA GLN A 56 15.30 10.39 -20.55
C GLN A 56 14.26 10.30 -21.65
N THR A 57 13.61 9.14 -21.83
CA THR A 57 12.44 9.00 -22.67
C THR A 57 11.26 9.68 -21.97
N GLU A 58 10.54 10.55 -22.67
CA GLU A 58 9.40 11.24 -22.10
C GLU A 58 8.29 10.26 -21.71
N PHE A 59 7.84 10.33 -20.47
CA PHE A 59 6.77 9.46 -19.94
C PHE A 59 5.49 9.63 -20.74
N LEU A 60 4.84 8.52 -21.11
CA LEU A 60 3.62 8.45 -21.94
C LEU A 60 3.76 9.01 -23.36
N SER A 61 4.98 9.25 -23.86
CA SER A 61 5.24 9.60 -25.25
C SER A 61 5.07 8.40 -26.20
N GLU A 62 5.11 8.61 -27.51
CA GLU A 62 5.12 7.52 -28.49
C GLU A 62 6.29 6.57 -28.26
N GLU A 63 7.49 7.11 -28.01
CA GLU A 63 8.69 6.30 -27.71
C GLU A 63 8.55 5.48 -26.44
N TRP A 64 7.85 5.99 -25.42
CA TRP A 64 7.46 5.24 -24.24
C TRP A 64 6.59 4.03 -24.61
N PHE A 65 5.53 4.26 -25.39
CA PHE A 65 4.61 3.20 -25.80
C PHE A 65 5.21 2.21 -26.81
N ASP A 66 6.21 2.61 -27.60
CA ASP A 66 6.99 1.66 -28.41
C ASP A 66 7.72 0.64 -27.52
N ASN A 67 8.29 1.09 -26.41
CA ASN A 67 8.94 0.22 -25.42
C ASN A 67 7.93 -0.61 -24.61
N ILE A 68 6.77 -0.06 -24.25
CA ILE A 68 5.67 -0.83 -23.64
C ILE A 68 5.23 -1.96 -24.59
N THR A 69 4.94 -1.65 -25.85
CA THR A 69 4.52 -2.64 -26.85
C THR A 69 5.60 -3.71 -27.06
N ALA A 70 6.86 -3.31 -27.15
CA ALA A 70 7.98 -4.24 -27.25
C ALA A 70 8.10 -5.15 -26.02
N SER A 71 7.78 -4.63 -24.83
CA SER A 71 7.76 -5.41 -23.58
C SER A 71 6.62 -6.41 -23.55
N LEU A 72 5.43 -6.01 -24.02
CA LEU A 72 4.28 -6.91 -24.17
C LEU A 72 4.60 -8.04 -25.17
N ASP A 73 5.19 -7.70 -26.32
CA ASP A 73 5.55 -8.66 -27.36
C ASP A 73 6.58 -9.70 -26.89
N GLU A 74 7.61 -9.25 -26.19
CA GLU A 74 8.66 -10.15 -25.71
C GLU A 74 8.19 -10.94 -24.48
N GLY A 75 7.42 -10.31 -23.58
CA GLY A 75 6.81 -10.97 -22.43
C GLY A 75 5.88 -12.11 -22.85
N GLU A 76 5.01 -11.88 -23.84
CA GLU A 76 4.11 -12.92 -24.35
C GLU A 76 4.85 -14.13 -24.95
N LYS A 77 5.95 -13.91 -25.68
CA LYS A 77 6.78 -15.00 -26.22
C LYS A 77 7.40 -15.87 -25.12
N LEU A 78 7.67 -15.29 -23.96
CA LEU A 78 8.34 -15.92 -22.83
C LEU A 78 7.36 -16.31 -21.71
N ASP A 79 6.05 -16.16 -21.92
CA ASP A 79 4.99 -16.37 -20.93
C ASP A 79 5.18 -15.52 -19.66
N MET A 80 5.84 -14.36 -19.76
CA MET A 80 6.08 -13.43 -18.66
C MET A 80 4.96 -12.40 -18.52
N LEU A 81 4.62 -12.05 -17.29
CA LEU A 81 3.56 -11.09 -16.96
C LEU A 81 4.10 -9.65 -17.01
N ALA A 82 3.59 -8.84 -17.92
CA ALA A 82 3.95 -7.44 -18.04
C ALA A 82 2.95 -6.56 -17.27
N TRP A 83 3.46 -5.82 -16.29
CA TRP A 83 2.71 -4.89 -15.46
C TRP A 83 3.11 -3.45 -15.74
N GLY A 84 2.15 -2.54 -15.71
CA GLY A 84 2.43 -1.11 -15.65
C GLY A 84 2.71 -0.66 -14.22
N TYR A 85 3.46 0.42 -14.11
CA TYR A 85 3.54 1.24 -12.90
C TYR A 85 2.76 2.51 -13.18
N ASP A 86 1.93 2.94 -12.25
CA ASP A 86 0.89 3.93 -12.53
C ASP A 86 1.36 5.40 -12.47
N GLU A 87 2.65 5.65 -12.23
CA GLU A 87 3.20 6.99 -11.99
C GLU A 87 4.51 7.24 -12.74
N ASN A 88 4.87 8.51 -12.89
CA ASN A 88 6.19 8.96 -13.33
C ASN A 88 7.05 9.35 -12.11
N GLY A 89 7.58 8.38 -11.43
CA GLY A 89 8.32 8.54 -10.19
C GLY A 89 7.59 7.93 -8.99
N TRP A 90 7.57 8.61 -7.84
CA TRP A 90 7.05 8.13 -6.57
C TRP A 90 6.62 9.33 -5.69
N PRO A 91 5.60 9.20 -4.81
CA PRO A 91 4.59 8.13 -4.72
C PRO A 91 3.46 8.27 -5.76
N SER A 92 2.62 7.24 -5.90
CA SER A 92 1.50 7.25 -6.86
C SER A 92 0.43 8.29 -6.54
N GLY A 93 -0.12 8.94 -7.59
CA GLY A 93 -1.27 9.84 -7.49
C GLY A 93 -1.14 11.19 -8.19
N PHE A 94 0.06 11.67 -8.48
CA PHE A 94 0.25 13.03 -9.05
C PHE A 94 0.37 13.08 -10.59
N GLY A 95 0.46 11.91 -11.25
CA GLY A 95 0.50 11.80 -12.71
C GLY A 95 1.63 12.61 -13.36
N GLY A 96 2.87 12.49 -12.82
CA GLY A 96 4.00 13.28 -13.27
C GLY A 96 3.82 14.79 -13.09
N GLY A 97 2.95 15.24 -12.21
CA GLY A 97 2.62 16.64 -11.97
C GLY A 97 1.36 17.14 -12.68
N ALA A 98 0.73 16.31 -13.51
CA ALA A 98 -0.46 16.71 -14.27
C ALA A 98 -1.70 16.95 -13.37
N VAL A 99 -1.77 16.27 -12.22
CA VAL A 99 -2.91 16.38 -11.32
C VAL A 99 -2.75 17.56 -10.34
N ASN A 100 -1.69 17.56 -9.53
CA ASN A 100 -1.43 18.64 -8.56
C ASN A 100 -1.20 20.01 -9.22
N GLY A 101 -0.71 20.05 -10.46
CA GLY A 101 -0.57 21.26 -11.26
C GLY A 101 -1.89 21.98 -11.59
N LYS A 102 -3.06 21.34 -11.38
CA LYS A 102 -4.39 21.95 -11.57
C LYS A 102 -4.78 22.93 -10.45
N GLY A 103 -3.99 23.02 -9.38
CA GLY A 103 -4.13 24.01 -8.32
C GLY A 103 -4.68 23.48 -7.00
N LEU A 104 -5.01 24.38 -6.09
CA LEU A 104 -5.27 24.15 -4.67
C LEU A 104 -6.25 23.00 -4.38
N LYS A 105 -7.32 22.85 -5.16
CA LYS A 105 -8.32 21.77 -4.99
C LYS A 105 -7.66 20.39 -5.10
N TYR A 106 -6.67 20.26 -5.96
CA TYR A 106 -6.01 18.99 -6.29
C TYR A 106 -4.79 18.68 -5.42
N GLN A 107 -4.29 19.68 -4.71
CA GLN A 107 -3.06 19.58 -3.91
C GLN A 107 -3.33 19.02 -2.51
N GLN A 108 -2.36 18.29 -1.98
CA GLN A 108 -2.38 17.77 -0.61
C GLN A 108 -2.34 18.92 0.42
N LYS A 109 -3.05 18.76 1.52
CA LYS A 109 -3.14 19.76 2.58
C LYS A 109 -2.92 19.13 3.95
N TYR A 110 -2.34 19.91 4.85
CA TYR A 110 -2.11 19.54 6.24
C TYR A 110 -2.79 20.52 7.18
N LEU A 111 -3.63 20.00 8.06
CA LEU A 111 -4.28 20.81 9.09
C LEU A 111 -3.27 21.25 10.14
N ARG A 112 -3.40 22.50 10.58
CA ARG A 112 -2.65 23.12 11.68
C ARG A 112 -3.59 23.77 12.66
N CYS A 113 -3.17 23.84 13.92
CA CYS A 113 -3.92 24.54 14.95
C CYS A 113 -2.97 25.11 16.02
N VAL A 114 -3.08 26.40 16.28
CA VAL A 114 -2.25 27.10 17.29
C VAL A 114 -3.13 27.90 18.23
N LYS A 115 -2.65 28.12 19.47
CA LYS A 115 -3.27 29.03 20.41
C LYS A 115 -2.86 30.47 20.08
N VAL A 116 -3.80 31.40 20.12
CA VAL A 116 -3.59 32.81 19.81
C VAL A 116 -4.21 33.70 20.88
N GLU A 117 -3.71 34.92 21.03
CA GLU A 117 -4.27 35.91 21.97
C GLU A 117 -5.52 36.59 21.37
N GLU A 118 -5.47 36.89 20.07
CA GLU A 118 -6.56 37.49 19.32
C GLU A 118 -6.82 36.71 18.02
N PRO A 119 -8.09 36.58 17.58
CA PRO A 119 -8.41 35.94 16.32
C PRO A 119 -7.88 36.80 15.16
N PHE A 120 -7.37 36.13 14.14
CA PHE A 120 -6.97 36.74 12.86
C PHE A 120 -7.35 35.83 11.68
N GLU A 121 -7.33 36.38 10.48
CA GLU A 121 -7.58 35.62 9.27
C GLU A 121 -6.48 35.86 8.24
N ASP A 122 -6.12 34.78 7.54
CA ASP A 122 -5.28 34.76 6.38
C ASP A 122 -5.91 33.91 5.27
N GLU A 123 -5.20 33.71 4.16
CA GLU A 123 -5.70 32.99 2.98
C GLU A 123 -6.11 31.54 3.29
N PHE A 124 -5.48 30.90 4.28
CA PHE A 124 -5.65 29.47 4.59
C PHE A 124 -6.37 29.22 5.90
N THR A 125 -6.92 30.26 6.51
CA THR A 125 -7.70 30.15 7.74
C THR A 125 -8.98 29.35 7.52
N LEU A 126 -9.17 28.33 8.37
CA LEU A 126 -10.40 27.52 8.42
C LEU A 126 -11.36 28.07 9.48
N SER A 127 -10.84 28.32 10.66
CA SER A 127 -11.65 28.86 11.78
C SER A 127 -10.80 29.45 12.90
N ASN A 128 -11.40 30.39 13.64
CA ASN A 128 -10.96 30.81 14.95
C ASN A 128 -11.99 30.32 15.96
N VAL A 129 -11.60 29.36 16.83
CA VAL A 129 -12.53 28.71 17.75
C VAL A 129 -12.17 29.09 19.18
N GLN A 130 -13.13 29.69 19.89
CA GLN A 130 -12.97 29.96 21.32
C GLN A 130 -13.45 28.76 22.16
N MET A 131 -12.60 28.22 23.02
CA MET A 131 -12.93 27.17 23.96
C MET A 131 -12.46 27.58 25.36
N GLY A 132 -13.39 27.89 26.24
CA GLY A 132 -13.09 28.56 27.53
C GLY A 132 -12.43 29.92 27.28
N ASP A 133 -11.30 30.16 27.95
CA ASP A 133 -10.52 31.39 27.80
C ASP A 133 -9.46 31.35 26.69
N THR A 134 -9.40 30.26 25.93
CA THR A 134 -8.39 30.07 24.87
C THR A 134 -9.01 30.17 23.49
N ILE A 135 -8.36 30.95 22.61
CA ILE A 135 -8.71 31.05 21.19
C ILE A 135 -7.74 30.17 20.40
N TYR A 136 -8.28 29.35 19.54
CA TYR A 136 -7.53 28.45 18.64
C TYR A 136 -7.70 28.90 17.21
N HIS A 137 -6.59 29.23 16.56
CA HIS A 137 -6.54 29.51 15.15
C HIS A 137 -6.22 28.22 14.37
N CYS A 138 -7.16 27.75 13.55
CA CYS A 138 -7.03 26.56 12.74
C CYS A 138 -6.91 26.94 11.26
N TYR A 139 -5.89 26.42 10.59
CA TYR A 139 -5.56 26.69 9.20
C TYR A 139 -4.97 25.45 8.53
N PHE A 140 -4.69 25.53 7.23
CA PHE A 140 -4.01 24.44 6.54
C PHE A 140 -2.77 24.92 5.79
N ASP A 141 -1.75 24.06 5.75
CA ASP A 141 -0.61 24.17 4.85
C ASP A 141 -0.89 23.41 3.55
N VAL A 142 -0.28 23.84 2.45
CA VAL A 142 -0.41 23.21 1.13
C VAL A 142 0.91 22.54 0.75
N ASN A 143 0.82 21.28 0.36
CA ASN A 143 1.90 20.60 -0.35
C ASN A 143 1.61 20.62 -1.87
N PRO A 144 2.23 21.52 -2.63
CA PRO A 144 1.95 21.65 -4.06
C PRO A 144 2.56 20.50 -4.91
N PHE A 145 3.36 19.63 -4.31
CA PHE A 145 4.08 18.55 -4.99
C PHE A 145 3.36 17.20 -4.93
N TYR A 146 2.24 17.12 -4.20
CA TYR A 146 1.46 15.91 -4.12
C TYR A 146 -0.05 16.23 -4.15
N VAL A 147 -0.89 15.18 -4.13
CA VAL A 147 -2.33 15.28 -4.39
C VAL A 147 -3.20 15.02 -3.17
N ASP A 148 -4.45 15.51 -3.23
CA ASP A 148 -5.50 15.24 -2.24
C ASP A 148 -6.10 13.84 -2.47
N THR A 149 -5.55 12.83 -1.83
CA THR A 149 -5.99 11.43 -1.94
C THR A 149 -7.31 11.14 -1.24
N LEU A 150 -7.84 12.09 -0.46
CA LEU A 150 -9.16 11.97 0.20
C LEU A 150 -10.31 12.43 -0.71
N ASN A 151 -10.03 12.75 -1.97
CA ASN A 151 -11.01 13.26 -2.91
C ASN A 151 -11.04 12.43 -4.20
N GLY A 152 -12.11 11.67 -4.42
CA GLY A 152 -12.28 10.82 -5.59
C GLY A 152 -12.19 11.57 -6.93
N GLU A 153 -12.65 12.83 -7.01
CA GLU A 153 -12.53 13.63 -8.23
C GLU A 153 -11.07 13.92 -8.61
N VAL A 154 -10.17 13.98 -7.61
CA VAL A 154 -8.73 14.16 -7.84
C VAL A 154 -8.13 12.86 -8.41
N ILE A 155 -8.58 11.71 -7.90
CA ILE A 155 -8.11 10.41 -8.38
C ILE A 155 -8.67 10.05 -9.75
N ASP A 156 -9.88 10.50 -10.08
CA ASP A 156 -10.39 10.42 -11.45
C ASP A 156 -9.48 11.16 -12.46
N GLU A 157 -8.93 12.32 -12.05
CA GLU A 157 -7.97 13.04 -12.90
C GLU A 157 -6.61 12.31 -12.97
N PHE A 158 -6.20 11.61 -11.91
CA PHE A 158 -5.03 10.73 -11.95
C PHE A 158 -5.24 9.58 -12.94
N LEU A 159 -6.39 8.89 -12.90
CA LEU A 159 -6.74 7.85 -13.86
C LEU A 159 -6.69 8.35 -15.30
N LYS A 160 -7.26 9.53 -15.58
CA LYS A 160 -7.22 10.17 -16.91
C LYS A 160 -5.80 10.50 -17.36
N SER A 161 -4.94 10.88 -16.42
CA SER A 161 -3.56 11.29 -16.70
C SER A 161 -2.62 10.12 -16.95
N THR A 162 -2.95 8.92 -16.47
CA THR A 162 -2.10 7.72 -16.51
C THR A 162 -2.83 6.51 -17.09
N HIS A 163 -3.63 5.81 -16.34
CA HIS A 163 -4.27 4.54 -16.70
C HIS A 163 -5.07 4.61 -18.02
N GLU A 164 -5.87 5.67 -18.20
CA GLU A 164 -6.64 5.86 -19.42
C GLU A 164 -5.72 6.09 -20.65
N LYS A 165 -4.57 6.74 -20.44
CA LYS A 165 -3.57 6.91 -21.50
C LYS A 165 -3.00 5.58 -21.98
N TYR A 166 -2.71 4.65 -21.06
CA TYR A 166 -2.32 3.30 -21.43
C TYR A 166 -3.42 2.59 -22.24
N ARG A 167 -4.67 2.65 -21.75
CA ARG A 167 -5.80 2.04 -22.45
C ARG A 167 -6.01 2.63 -23.85
N GLU A 168 -5.99 3.95 -23.98
CA GLU A 168 -6.16 4.67 -25.25
C GLU A 168 -5.05 4.33 -26.25
N LYS A 169 -3.79 4.39 -25.82
CA LYS A 169 -2.63 4.20 -26.69
C LYS A 169 -2.43 2.76 -27.10
N LEU A 170 -2.66 1.82 -26.22
CA LEU A 170 -2.51 0.39 -26.52
C LEU A 170 -3.74 -0.20 -27.24
N GLY A 171 -4.91 0.41 -27.12
CA GLY A 171 -6.13 -0.07 -27.77
C GLY A 171 -6.40 -1.55 -27.46
N SER A 172 -6.41 -2.41 -28.48
CA SER A 172 -6.63 -3.85 -28.32
C SER A 172 -5.52 -4.56 -27.53
N ASP A 173 -4.30 -4.02 -27.52
CA ASP A 173 -3.16 -4.60 -26.83
C ASP A 173 -3.19 -4.36 -25.33
N PHE A 174 -4.03 -3.44 -24.85
CA PHE A 174 -4.21 -3.19 -23.42
C PHE A 174 -4.54 -4.46 -22.62
N LYS A 175 -5.31 -5.38 -23.19
CA LYS A 175 -5.65 -6.68 -22.57
C LYS A 175 -4.44 -7.59 -22.29
N ARG A 176 -3.28 -7.30 -22.89
CA ARG A 176 -2.01 -8.03 -22.69
C ARG A 176 -1.26 -7.52 -21.45
N MET A 177 -1.59 -6.33 -20.98
CA MET A 177 -1.11 -5.85 -19.67
C MET A 177 -1.81 -6.63 -18.56
N LYS A 178 -1.04 -7.13 -17.61
CA LYS A 178 -1.60 -7.85 -16.45
C LYS A 178 -2.36 -6.91 -15.54
N GLY A 179 -1.83 -5.71 -15.32
CA GLY A 179 -2.43 -4.71 -14.46
C GLY A 179 -1.48 -3.57 -14.14
N PHE A 180 -1.77 -2.88 -13.02
CA PHE A 180 -0.98 -1.75 -12.54
C PHE A 180 -0.52 -1.96 -11.11
N PHE A 181 0.65 -1.39 -10.81
CA PHE A 181 1.17 -1.23 -9.47
C PHE A 181 0.95 0.22 -9.01
N THR A 182 0.35 0.39 -7.82
CA THR A 182 0.21 1.67 -7.13
C THR A 182 1.12 1.68 -5.90
N ASP A 183 1.94 2.73 -5.76
CA ASP A 183 3.08 2.78 -4.87
C ASP A 183 2.92 3.87 -3.81
N GLU A 184 2.80 3.48 -2.54
CA GLU A 184 2.77 4.33 -1.34
C GLU A 184 1.85 5.58 -1.39
N PRO A 185 0.63 5.51 -1.90
CA PRO A 185 -0.27 6.67 -1.83
C PRO A 185 -0.59 7.01 -0.37
N GLN A 186 -0.77 8.31 -0.08
CA GLN A 186 -0.91 8.76 1.28
C GLN A 186 -1.76 10.03 1.41
N ALA A 187 -2.57 10.09 2.47
CA ALA A 187 -3.30 11.32 2.80
C ALA A 187 -2.39 12.36 3.44
N SER A 188 -1.41 11.92 4.24
CA SER A 188 -0.43 12.83 4.87
C SER A 188 0.88 12.12 5.23
N ARG A 189 1.99 12.87 5.24
CA ARG A 189 3.28 12.51 5.88
C ARG A 189 3.80 13.57 6.85
N ASN A 190 3.15 14.71 6.94
CA ASN A 190 3.65 15.86 7.72
C ASN A 190 2.62 16.41 8.70
N GLY A 191 1.77 15.55 9.25
CA GLY A 191 0.78 15.93 10.25
C GLY A 191 -0.64 15.47 9.90
N VAL A 192 -1.62 16.12 10.48
CA VAL A 192 -3.03 15.75 10.31
C VAL A 192 -3.47 16.10 8.88
N PRO A 193 -4.04 15.16 8.10
CA PRO A 193 -4.50 15.44 6.74
C PRO A 193 -5.69 16.41 6.73
N TRP A 194 -5.78 17.19 5.66
CA TRP A 194 -6.94 18.03 5.39
C TRP A 194 -7.37 17.92 3.94
N SER A 195 -8.67 17.94 3.72
CA SER A 195 -9.28 17.95 2.39
C SER A 195 -10.60 18.71 2.44
N PHE A 196 -10.89 19.47 1.40
CA PHE A 196 -12.21 20.09 1.26
C PHE A 196 -13.33 19.05 1.09
N ASN A 197 -12.99 17.87 0.54
CA ASN A 197 -13.92 16.75 0.47
C ASN A 197 -14.19 16.15 1.86
N LEU A 198 -13.17 16.07 2.72
CA LEU A 198 -13.31 15.59 4.09
C LEU A 198 -14.28 16.49 4.88
N GLU A 199 -14.13 17.80 4.79
CA GLU A 199 -15.06 18.76 5.40
C GLU A 199 -16.50 18.51 4.96
N LYS A 200 -16.73 18.46 3.64
CA LYS A 200 -18.04 18.23 3.04
C LYS A 200 -18.67 16.90 3.49
N GLU A 201 -17.92 15.82 3.47
CA GLU A 201 -18.43 14.50 3.87
C GLU A 201 -18.66 14.41 5.38
N TYR A 202 -17.85 15.10 6.21
CA TYR A 202 -18.07 15.18 7.65
C TYR A 202 -19.41 15.85 7.97
N GLU A 203 -19.68 17.02 7.37
CA GLU A 203 -20.95 17.74 7.56
C GLU A 203 -22.15 16.91 7.09
N LYS A 204 -22.04 16.23 5.98
CA LYS A 204 -23.08 15.34 5.43
C LYS A 204 -23.39 14.16 6.37
N ILE A 205 -22.36 13.55 6.98
CA ILE A 205 -22.53 12.35 7.83
C ILE A 205 -23.01 12.71 9.22
N TYR A 206 -22.44 13.77 9.82
CA TYR A 206 -22.67 14.09 11.22
C TYR A 206 -23.62 15.27 11.46
N GLY A 207 -23.94 16.05 10.43
CA GLY A 207 -24.88 17.18 10.50
C GLY A 207 -24.37 18.38 11.30
N GLU A 208 -23.05 18.47 11.51
CA GLU A 208 -22.38 19.54 12.26
C GLU A 208 -21.14 20.04 11.51
N SER A 209 -20.73 21.29 11.74
CA SER A 209 -19.51 21.82 11.12
C SER A 209 -18.27 21.21 11.78
N ILE A 210 -17.39 20.63 10.97
CA ILE A 210 -16.10 20.11 11.45
C ILE A 210 -15.22 21.23 12.01
N ARG A 211 -15.34 22.46 11.49
CA ARG A 211 -14.48 23.60 11.82
C ARG A 211 -14.54 23.99 13.30
N GLU A 212 -15.69 23.80 13.93
CA GLU A 212 -15.89 24.09 15.35
C GLU A 212 -15.12 23.13 16.28
N HIS A 213 -14.72 22.00 15.76
CA HIS A 213 -14.10 20.92 16.53
C HIS A 213 -12.61 20.72 16.23
N LEU A 214 -12.03 21.38 15.23
CA LEU A 214 -10.65 21.19 14.79
C LEU A 214 -9.58 21.25 15.91
N PRO A 215 -9.70 22.14 16.93
CA PRO A 215 -8.73 22.17 18.04
C PRO A 215 -8.62 20.85 18.79
N LYS A 216 -9.68 20.03 18.83
CA LYS A 216 -9.72 18.73 19.52
C LYS A 216 -8.78 17.68 18.92
N LEU A 217 -8.33 17.87 17.67
CA LEU A 217 -7.32 17.00 17.07
C LEU A 217 -5.93 17.22 17.69
N PHE A 218 -5.64 18.44 18.13
CA PHE A 218 -4.32 18.85 18.61
C PHE A 218 -4.24 18.97 20.13
N TYR A 219 -5.39 19.20 20.78
CA TYR A 219 -5.49 19.44 22.22
C TYR A 219 -6.56 18.55 22.86
N ARG A 220 -6.31 18.09 24.08
CA ARG A 220 -7.25 17.26 24.85
C ARG A 220 -8.30 18.13 25.53
N ILE A 221 -9.23 18.65 24.72
CA ILE A 221 -10.36 19.46 25.14
C ILE A 221 -11.57 18.54 25.26
N ASP A 222 -12.55 18.90 26.10
CA ASP A 222 -13.74 18.07 26.34
C ASP A 222 -14.37 17.53 25.03
N GLY A 223 -14.65 16.24 25.01
CA GLY A 223 -15.15 15.52 23.85
C GLY A 223 -14.13 15.28 22.72
N PHE A 224 -12.81 15.45 22.97
CA PHE A 224 -11.77 15.21 21.94
C PHE A 224 -11.73 13.77 21.45
N GLU A 225 -11.98 12.80 22.31
CA GLU A 225 -11.95 11.37 21.92
C GLU A 225 -13.02 11.04 20.89
N ALA A 226 -14.26 11.48 21.15
CA ALA A 226 -15.36 11.25 20.20
C ALA A 226 -15.11 11.93 18.84
N PHE A 227 -14.53 13.14 18.87
CA PHE A 227 -14.22 13.86 17.63
C PHE A 227 -13.06 13.22 16.87
N ARG A 228 -11.95 12.86 17.53
CA ARG A 228 -10.82 12.14 16.90
C ARG A 228 -11.26 10.83 16.28
N PHE A 229 -12.11 10.08 16.97
CA PHE A 229 -12.68 8.86 16.42
C PHE A 229 -13.44 9.11 15.11
N LYS A 230 -14.37 10.08 15.08
CA LYS A 230 -15.13 10.45 13.88
C LYS A 230 -14.21 10.91 12.74
N PHE A 231 -13.22 11.74 13.06
CA PHE A 231 -12.28 12.30 12.09
C PHE A 231 -11.43 11.21 11.44
N TRP A 232 -10.75 10.39 12.22
CA TRP A 232 -9.86 9.36 11.68
C TRP A 232 -10.62 8.21 11.01
N GLN A 233 -11.81 7.89 11.49
CA GLN A 233 -12.70 6.97 10.78
C GLN A 233 -13.02 7.50 9.37
N LEU A 234 -13.35 8.79 9.26
CA LEU A 234 -13.64 9.40 7.98
C LEU A 234 -12.39 9.48 7.08
N VAL A 235 -11.22 9.81 7.62
CA VAL A 235 -9.94 9.79 6.87
C VAL A 235 -9.69 8.40 6.30
N ARG A 236 -9.77 7.34 7.11
CA ARG A 236 -9.65 5.94 6.67
C ARG A 236 -10.63 5.62 5.55
N ASP A 237 -11.91 5.95 5.74
CA ASP A 237 -12.95 5.60 4.79
C ASP A 237 -12.80 6.36 3.48
N LEU A 238 -12.49 7.67 3.53
CA LEU A 238 -12.24 8.47 2.34
C LEU A 238 -10.99 8.03 1.58
N PHE A 239 -9.88 7.78 2.28
CA PHE A 239 -8.68 7.28 1.62
C PHE A 239 -8.95 5.95 0.91
N THR A 240 -9.58 5.02 1.61
CA THR A 240 -9.92 3.70 1.07
C THR A 240 -10.82 3.81 -0.16
N ASP A 241 -11.89 4.59 -0.09
CA ASP A 241 -12.90 4.66 -1.16
C ASP A 241 -12.47 5.59 -2.30
N SER A 242 -11.82 6.74 -1.98
CA SER A 242 -11.43 7.73 -2.99
C SER A 242 -10.16 7.36 -3.74
N PHE A 243 -9.17 6.73 -3.10
CA PHE A 243 -7.94 6.33 -3.78
C PHE A 243 -8.03 4.88 -4.25
N MET A 244 -7.97 3.93 -3.32
CA MET A 244 -7.91 2.50 -3.66
C MET A 244 -9.18 2.01 -4.35
N GLY A 245 -10.34 2.47 -3.89
CA GLY A 245 -11.63 2.11 -4.47
C GLY A 245 -11.79 2.59 -5.90
N VAL A 246 -11.42 3.84 -6.19
CA VAL A 246 -11.53 4.41 -7.54
C VAL A 246 -10.62 3.66 -8.51
N ILE A 247 -9.34 3.45 -8.16
CA ILE A 247 -8.38 2.77 -9.03
C ILE A 247 -8.74 1.28 -9.18
N GLY A 248 -9.04 0.57 -8.08
CA GLY A 248 -9.37 -0.86 -8.12
C GLY A 248 -10.64 -1.15 -8.93
N ASN A 249 -11.66 -0.31 -8.80
CA ASN A 249 -12.88 -0.44 -9.61
C ASN A 249 -12.59 -0.19 -11.09
N TRP A 250 -11.79 0.84 -11.41
CA TRP A 250 -11.38 1.11 -12.78
C TRP A 250 -10.61 -0.07 -13.39
N CYS A 251 -9.65 -0.65 -12.66
CA CYS A 251 -8.90 -1.83 -13.12
C CYS A 251 -9.85 -3.00 -13.42
N LYS A 252 -10.75 -3.30 -12.48
CA LYS A 252 -11.74 -4.37 -12.64
C LYS A 252 -12.67 -4.16 -13.85
N GLU A 253 -13.16 -2.94 -14.06
CA GLU A 253 -14.03 -2.57 -15.19
C GLU A 253 -13.31 -2.65 -16.52
N ASN A 254 -11.99 -2.46 -16.56
CA ASN A 254 -11.15 -2.52 -17.74
C ASN A 254 -10.42 -3.87 -17.93
N GLY A 255 -10.70 -4.87 -17.08
CA GLY A 255 -10.20 -6.24 -17.22
C GLY A 255 -8.70 -6.40 -16.92
N CYS A 256 -8.13 -5.55 -16.08
CA CYS A 256 -6.77 -5.66 -15.55
C CYS A 256 -6.78 -5.73 -14.02
N GLU A 257 -5.66 -6.11 -13.41
CA GLU A 257 -5.53 -6.27 -11.97
C GLU A 257 -4.86 -5.05 -11.32
N LEU A 258 -5.19 -4.79 -10.06
CA LEU A 258 -4.50 -3.83 -9.20
C LEU A 258 -3.62 -4.57 -8.19
N THR A 259 -2.36 -4.16 -8.10
CA THR A 259 -1.44 -4.51 -7.01
C THR A 259 -0.75 -3.26 -6.47
N GLY A 260 0.01 -3.39 -5.40
CA GLY A 260 0.71 -2.29 -4.77
C GLY A 260 0.63 -2.38 -3.25
N HIS A 261 0.96 -1.30 -2.58
CA HIS A 261 0.95 -1.24 -1.11
C HIS A 261 0.63 0.16 -0.60
N ALA A 262 0.34 0.25 0.69
CA ALA A 262 0.23 1.50 1.41
C ALA A 262 1.64 2.00 1.80
N VAL A 263 1.72 2.94 2.73
CA VAL A 263 2.99 3.49 3.21
C VAL A 263 3.09 3.36 4.73
N LEU A 264 4.30 3.01 5.22
CA LEU A 264 4.63 2.98 6.66
C LEU A 264 3.76 2.02 7.48
N GLU A 265 3.40 0.87 6.91
CA GLU A 265 2.53 -0.13 7.55
C GLU A 265 3.13 -0.69 8.84
N GLU A 266 4.45 -0.63 8.99
CA GLU A 266 5.20 -1.08 10.15
C GLU A 266 5.25 -0.06 11.31
N ASP A 267 5.02 1.24 11.04
CA ASP A 267 5.00 2.31 12.07
C ASP A 267 3.56 2.72 12.38
N TYR A 268 3.08 2.36 13.56
CA TYR A 268 1.68 2.53 13.94
C TYR A 268 1.21 4.00 13.95
N TYR A 269 2.06 4.95 14.36
CA TYR A 269 1.73 6.37 14.37
C TYR A 269 1.72 6.97 12.97
N GLU A 270 2.76 6.73 12.19
CA GLU A 270 2.89 7.26 10.82
C GLU A 270 1.83 6.67 9.90
N HIS A 271 1.52 5.39 10.04
CA HIS A 271 0.46 4.70 9.33
C HIS A 271 -0.91 5.35 9.56
N ILE A 272 -1.23 5.75 10.82
CA ILE A 272 -2.46 6.49 11.11
C ILE A 272 -2.48 7.82 10.35
N LEU A 273 -1.39 8.59 10.38
CA LEU A 273 -1.31 9.86 9.67
C LEU A 273 -1.42 9.68 8.16
N ALA A 274 -0.82 8.62 7.62
CA ALA A 274 -0.77 8.35 6.19
C ALA A 274 -2.13 7.99 5.60
N ASN A 275 -2.95 7.20 6.30
CA ASN A 275 -4.21 6.70 5.72
C ASN A 275 -5.30 6.32 6.75
N GLY A 276 -5.09 6.60 8.03
CA GLY A 276 -6.00 6.21 9.12
C GLY A 276 -5.93 4.72 9.47
N CYS A 277 -5.89 3.84 8.49
CA CYS A 277 -5.66 2.39 8.57
C CYS A 277 -5.47 1.81 7.17
N CYS A 278 -4.37 1.07 6.93
CA CYS A 278 -4.09 0.47 5.62
C CYS A 278 -4.97 -0.74 5.29
N MET A 279 -5.40 -1.50 6.29
CA MET A 279 -6.08 -2.79 6.09
C MET A 279 -7.29 -2.72 5.15
N PRO A 280 -8.21 -1.74 5.25
CA PRO A 280 -9.35 -1.65 4.33
C PRO A 280 -8.96 -1.45 2.86
N SER A 281 -7.80 -0.84 2.59
CA SER A 281 -7.30 -0.59 1.24
C SER A 281 -7.05 -1.88 0.45
N TYR A 282 -6.62 -2.94 1.13
CA TYR A 282 -6.32 -4.25 0.53
C TYR A 282 -7.56 -4.94 -0.06
N GLU A 283 -8.78 -4.50 0.32
CA GLU A 283 -10.02 -5.00 -0.28
C GLU A 283 -10.07 -4.77 -1.80
N PHE A 284 -9.57 -3.64 -2.25
CA PHE A 284 -9.66 -3.20 -3.65
C PHE A 284 -8.51 -3.69 -4.53
N MET A 285 -7.48 -4.29 -3.96
CA MET A 285 -6.36 -4.88 -4.70
C MET A 285 -6.64 -6.34 -5.06
N ASP A 286 -6.35 -6.75 -6.29
CA ASP A 286 -6.39 -8.16 -6.69
C ASP A 286 -5.25 -8.94 -6.05
N ILE A 287 -4.07 -8.33 -6.02
CA ILE A 287 -2.88 -8.81 -5.33
C ILE A 287 -2.47 -7.73 -4.32
N PRO A 288 -2.98 -7.77 -3.07
CA PRO A 288 -2.55 -6.81 -2.07
C PRO A 288 -1.08 -7.00 -1.70
N GLY A 289 -0.39 -5.91 -1.38
CA GLY A 289 1.03 -5.92 -1.09
C GLY A 289 1.46 -5.05 0.08
N MET A 290 2.72 -5.20 0.44
CA MET A 290 3.46 -4.40 1.43
C MET A 290 4.84 -4.02 0.92
N ASP A 291 5.48 -3.05 1.55
CA ASP A 291 6.89 -2.72 1.36
C ASP A 291 7.76 -3.15 2.55
N HIS A 292 9.01 -3.49 2.27
CA HIS A 292 10.01 -3.80 3.28
C HIS A 292 11.39 -3.28 2.90
N LEU A 293 11.81 -2.23 3.59
CA LEU A 293 13.09 -1.58 3.39
C LEU A 293 14.17 -2.13 4.32
N CYS A 294 15.42 -2.15 3.85
CA CYS A 294 16.60 -2.55 4.63
C CYS A 294 16.64 -4.05 5.00
N ARG A 295 17.60 -4.42 5.86
CA ARG A 295 17.83 -5.82 6.27
C ARG A 295 17.21 -6.17 7.64
N GLY A 296 16.67 -5.18 8.34
CA GLY A 296 16.06 -5.41 9.65
C GLY A 296 14.63 -5.92 9.53
N ILE A 297 14.21 -6.72 10.50
CA ILE A 297 12.81 -7.15 10.65
C ILE A 297 12.27 -6.45 11.90
N PRO A 298 11.53 -5.33 11.75
CA PRO A 298 11.11 -4.52 12.91
C PRO A 298 9.98 -5.18 13.71
N SER A 299 9.02 -5.80 13.02
CA SER A 299 7.87 -6.48 13.62
C SER A 299 7.16 -7.29 12.54
N VAL A 300 6.13 -8.03 12.93
CA VAL A 300 5.24 -8.78 12.01
C VAL A 300 4.00 -7.97 11.62
N GLN A 301 3.94 -6.69 11.98
CA GLN A 301 2.72 -5.88 11.86
C GLN A 301 2.27 -5.74 10.40
N ALA A 302 3.17 -5.38 9.50
CA ALA A 302 2.84 -5.16 8.09
C ALA A 302 2.33 -6.45 7.44
N GLU A 303 3.07 -7.56 7.60
CA GLU A 303 2.71 -8.87 7.07
C GLU A 303 1.34 -9.33 7.58
N MET A 304 1.10 -9.20 8.89
CA MET A 304 -0.15 -9.68 9.50
C MET A 304 -1.36 -8.82 9.15
N GLN A 305 -1.20 -7.50 9.02
CA GLN A 305 -2.27 -6.63 8.49
C GLN A 305 -2.66 -7.05 7.07
N LEU A 306 -1.68 -7.23 6.21
CA LEU A 306 -1.83 -7.60 4.82
C LEU A 306 -2.44 -9.01 4.66
N ALA A 307 -1.79 -10.03 5.24
CA ALA A 307 -2.20 -11.43 5.11
C ALA A 307 -3.60 -11.68 5.69
N SER A 308 -3.96 -10.99 6.79
CA SER A 308 -5.28 -11.12 7.39
C SER A 308 -6.39 -10.76 6.41
N VAL A 309 -6.32 -9.58 5.79
CA VAL A 309 -7.34 -9.15 4.82
C VAL A 309 -7.31 -10.01 3.57
N ALA A 310 -6.12 -10.34 3.06
CA ALA A 310 -5.98 -11.18 1.87
C ALA A 310 -6.64 -12.56 2.07
N HIS A 311 -6.34 -13.26 3.16
CA HIS A 311 -6.92 -14.55 3.48
C HIS A 311 -8.43 -14.46 3.76
N GLN A 312 -8.88 -13.45 4.51
CA GLN A 312 -10.31 -13.21 4.80
C GLN A 312 -11.11 -13.00 3.51
N LEU A 313 -10.56 -12.29 2.54
CA LEU A 313 -11.23 -12.02 1.26
C LEU A 313 -10.90 -13.03 0.14
N GLY A 314 -10.16 -14.10 0.45
CA GLY A 314 -9.86 -15.19 -0.49
C GLY A 314 -8.89 -14.77 -1.60
N LYS A 315 -8.04 -13.76 -1.37
CA LYS A 315 -6.95 -13.38 -2.29
C LYS A 315 -5.89 -14.47 -2.24
N LYS A 316 -5.46 -14.97 -3.39
CA LYS A 316 -4.49 -16.07 -3.48
C LYS A 316 -3.05 -15.61 -3.41
N GLN A 317 -2.77 -14.44 -3.98
CA GLN A 317 -1.42 -13.88 -4.03
C GLN A 317 -1.33 -12.66 -3.12
N ILE A 318 -0.21 -12.57 -2.42
CA ILE A 318 0.14 -11.53 -1.45
C ILE A 318 1.56 -11.10 -1.79
N LEU A 319 1.71 -9.86 -2.26
CA LEU A 319 2.96 -9.32 -2.75
C LEU A 319 3.78 -8.68 -1.62
N SER A 320 5.10 -8.74 -1.72
CA SER A 320 5.99 -7.84 -0.98
C SER A 320 7.00 -7.22 -1.93
N GLU A 321 7.08 -5.91 -1.92
CA GLU A 321 8.25 -5.17 -2.40
C GLU A 321 9.35 -5.31 -1.36
N THR A 322 10.50 -5.88 -1.74
CA THR A 322 11.53 -6.23 -0.78
C THR A 322 12.92 -6.01 -1.36
N PHE A 323 13.90 -5.78 -0.46
CA PHE A 323 15.34 -5.60 -0.69
C PHE A 323 15.78 -4.17 -1.01
N ALA A 324 14.88 -3.19 -1.05
CA ALA A 324 15.27 -1.80 -1.12
C ALA A 324 16.22 -1.42 0.02
N ALA A 325 17.23 -0.62 -0.27
CA ALA A 325 18.23 -0.14 0.70
C ALA A 325 19.03 -1.24 1.45
N CYS A 326 19.02 -2.49 0.97
CA CYS A 326 19.84 -3.57 1.54
C CYS A 326 21.34 -3.42 1.24
N GLY A 327 21.72 -2.52 0.34
CA GLY A 327 23.11 -2.26 -0.03
C GLY A 327 23.66 -3.26 -1.05
N TRP A 328 24.76 -2.87 -1.71
CA TRP A 328 25.38 -3.63 -2.81
C TRP A 328 25.97 -4.98 -2.40
N ASN A 329 26.20 -5.18 -1.13
CA ASN A 329 26.75 -6.43 -0.55
C ASN A 329 25.66 -7.36 0.00
N VAL A 330 24.40 -7.17 -0.38
CA VAL A 330 23.33 -8.11 -0.02
C VAL A 330 23.64 -9.49 -0.57
N SER A 331 23.55 -10.49 0.29
CA SER A 331 23.81 -11.91 -0.04
C SER A 331 22.51 -12.68 -0.26
N PHE A 332 22.61 -13.88 -0.87
CA PHE A 332 21.48 -14.80 -0.94
C PHE A 332 20.98 -15.23 0.44
N GLU A 333 21.87 -15.30 1.43
CA GLU A 333 21.50 -15.61 2.80
C GLU A 333 20.65 -14.49 3.43
N ASP A 334 21.05 -13.21 3.24
CA ASP A 334 20.27 -12.05 3.66
C ASP A 334 18.88 -12.04 2.98
N MET A 335 18.83 -12.20 1.66
CA MET A 335 17.59 -12.19 0.89
C MET A 335 16.67 -13.34 1.30
N ARG A 336 17.24 -14.52 1.53
CA ARG A 336 16.49 -15.69 1.97
C ARG A 336 15.92 -15.48 3.36
N MET A 337 16.71 -15.00 4.33
CA MET A 337 16.25 -14.72 5.69
C MET A 337 15.08 -13.75 5.71
N LEU A 338 15.20 -12.62 5.00
CA LEU A 338 14.15 -11.60 4.93
C LEU A 338 12.86 -12.16 4.30
N TYR A 339 12.98 -12.81 3.16
CA TYR A 339 11.80 -13.23 2.43
C TYR A 339 11.14 -14.49 3.04
N GLU A 340 11.89 -15.43 3.59
CA GLU A 340 11.33 -16.58 4.34
C GLU A 340 10.54 -16.10 5.57
N HIS A 341 11.01 -15.05 6.27
CA HIS A 341 10.22 -14.41 7.34
C HIS A 341 8.86 -13.94 6.84
N GLN A 342 8.81 -13.21 5.72
CA GLN A 342 7.57 -12.74 5.13
C GLN A 342 6.67 -13.90 4.65
N MET A 343 7.26 -14.94 4.07
CA MET A 343 6.54 -16.13 3.59
C MET A 343 5.83 -16.88 4.71
N VAL A 344 6.44 -17.03 5.89
CA VAL A 344 5.78 -17.71 7.03
C VAL A 344 4.60 -16.89 7.58
N HIS A 345 4.54 -15.59 7.27
CA HIS A 345 3.43 -14.71 7.60
C HIS A 345 2.44 -14.49 6.44
N GLY A 346 2.57 -15.27 5.35
CA GLY A 346 1.58 -15.34 4.29
C GLY A 346 1.97 -14.72 2.95
N VAL A 347 3.04 -13.93 2.87
CA VAL A 347 3.54 -13.37 1.60
C VAL A 347 3.96 -14.51 0.67
N ASN A 348 3.61 -14.40 -0.62
CA ASN A 348 3.87 -15.47 -1.57
C ASN A 348 4.21 -15.02 -3.00
N LEU A 349 4.31 -13.70 -3.24
CA LEU A 349 4.77 -13.12 -4.49
C LEU A 349 5.81 -12.04 -4.21
N LEU A 350 7.02 -12.23 -4.71
CA LEU A 350 8.14 -11.33 -4.50
C LEU A 350 8.22 -10.29 -5.63
N CYS A 351 8.21 -9.01 -5.25
CA CYS A 351 8.61 -7.89 -6.08
C CYS A 351 9.98 -7.40 -5.58
N GLN A 352 11.05 -7.72 -6.30
CA GLN A 352 12.37 -7.23 -5.90
C GLN A 352 12.50 -5.73 -6.18
N HIS A 353 12.90 -4.96 -5.21
CA HIS A 353 13.38 -3.60 -5.38
C HIS A 353 14.91 -3.62 -5.45
N LEU A 354 15.46 -3.35 -6.60
CA LEU A 354 14.94 -3.18 -7.94
C LEU A 354 15.88 -3.80 -8.98
N GLU A 355 15.43 -3.85 -10.22
CA GLU A 355 16.28 -4.14 -11.36
C GLU A 355 16.45 -2.88 -12.23
N SER A 356 17.68 -2.32 -12.27
CA SER A 356 17.94 -1.08 -13.00
C SER A 356 18.14 -1.31 -14.49
N TYR A 357 17.43 -0.57 -15.34
CA TYR A 357 17.69 -0.50 -16.78
C TYR A 357 19.14 -0.05 -17.03
N SER A 358 19.61 0.94 -16.27
CA SER A 358 20.97 1.47 -16.31
C SER A 358 21.49 1.83 -14.92
N LEU A 359 22.81 1.58 -14.68
CA LEU A 359 23.54 1.99 -13.46
C LEU A 359 24.40 3.24 -13.67
N ARG A 360 24.26 3.95 -14.77
CA ARG A 360 25.11 5.12 -15.10
C ARG A 360 24.91 6.25 -14.12
N GLY A 361 26.03 6.84 -13.67
CA GLY A 361 26.03 8.01 -12.80
C GLY A 361 25.38 7.75 -11.43
N ILE A 362 24.43 8.61 -11.05
CA ILE A 362 23.75 8.56 -9.75
C ILE A 362 22.71 7.42 -9.65
N ARG A 363 22.27 6.84 -10.76
CA ARG A 363 21.24 5.77 -10.82
C ARG A 363 21.57 4.59 -9.93
N LYS A 364 22.84 4.26 -9.79
CA LYS A 364 23.34 3.20 -8.88
C LYS A 364 23.10 3.46 -7.39
N ARG A 365 22.63 4.65 -7.01
CA ARG A 365 22.31 5.03 -5.62
C ARG A 365 20.84 4.98 -5.30
N ASP A 366 20.01 4.58 -6.26
CA ASP A 366 18.57 4.46 -6.08
C ASP A 366 18.23 3.24 -5.22
N TYR A 367 18.18 3.45 -3.91
CA TYR A 367 17.89 2.42 -2.88
C TYR A 367 18.58 1.06 -3.15
N PRO A 368 19.93 1.03 -3.28
CA PRO A 368 20.65 -0.17 -3.72
C PRO A 368 20.38 -1.39 -2.80
N ALA A 369 20.55 -2.61 -3.35
CA ALA A 369 21.22 -2.92 -4.60
C ALA A 369 20.26 -2.94 -5.79
N SER A 370 20.84 -2.80 -7.01
CA SER A 370 20.18 -3.33 -8.20
C SER A 370 20.48 -4.84 -8.27
N LEU A 371 19.41 -5.65 -8.26
CA LEU A 371 19.48 -7.12 -8.24
C LEU A 371 19.46 -7.69 -9.67
N PHE A 372 20.16 -7.06 -10.59
CA PHE A 372 20.13 -7.35 -12.02
C PHE A 372 21.50 -7.83 -12.53
N ARG A 373 21.63 -7.99 -13.83
CA ARG A 373 22.80 -8.49 -14.56
C ARG A 373 24.18 -7.94 -14.15
N HIS A 374 24.19 -6.87 -13.39
CA HIS A 374 25.42 -6.27 -12.87
C HIS A 374 25.95 -6.94 -11.60
N GLN A 375 25.15 -7.81 -10.98
CA GLN A 375 25.56 -8.56 -9.81
C GLN A 375 26.46 -9.72 -10.23
N PRO A 376 27.54 -9.99 -9.46
CA PRO A 376 28.47 -11.07 -9.79
C PRO A 376 27.83 -12.45 -9.74
N TRP A 377 26.77 -12.60 -8.95
CA TRP A 377 26.02 -13.85 -8.76
C TRP A 377 24.79 -13.99 -9.70
N TRP A 378 24.64 -13.11 -10.68
CA TRP A 378 23.46 -13.08 -11.57
C TRP A 378 23.12 -14.44 -12.18
N LYS A 379 24.14 -15.22 -12.60
CA LYS A 379 23.92 -16.54 -13.22
C LYS A 379 23.32 -17.56 -12.24
N ASP A 380 23.55 -17.38 -10.94
CA ASP A 380 23.07 -18.28 -9.89
C ASP A 380 21.72 -17.80 -9.31
N TYR A 381 21.24 -16.62 -9.71
CA TYR A 381 20.00 -16.01 -9.17
C TYR A 381 18.77 -16.89 -9.40
N LYS A 382 18.79 -17.69 -10.47
CA LYS A 382 17.70 -18.65 -10.76
C LYS A 382 17.47 -19.63 -9.61
N ILE A 383 18.49 -20.02 -8.87
CA ILE A 383 18.38 -20.94 -7.73
C ILE A 383 17.49 -20.33 -6.64
N PHE A 384 17.70 -19.06 -6.32
CA PHE A 384 16.89 -18.31 -5.36
C PHE A 384 15.46 -18.12 -5.90
N ASN A 385 15.31 -17.65 -7.13
CA ASN A 385 13.99 -17.40 -7.74
C ASN A 385 13.16 -18.67 -7.88
N ASP A 386 13.77 -19.81 -8.22
CA ASP A 386 13.08 -21.11 -8.28
C ASP A 386 12.64 -21.58 -6.88
N MET A 387 13.44 -21.34 -5.84
CA MET A 387 13.10 -21.69 -4.46
C MET A 387 11.88 -20.91 -3.99
N VAL A 388 11.91 -19.58 -4.10
CA VAL A 388 10.81 -18.72 -3.64
C VAL A 388 9.54 -18.95 -4.46
N SER A 389 9.67 -19.25 -5.74
CA SER A 389 8.53 -19.58 -6.61
C SER A 389 7.80 -20.87 -6.18
N ARG A 390 8.55 -21.91 -5.82
CA ARG A 390 7.97 -23.18 -5.33
C ARG A 390 7.21 -22.99 -4.03
N ILE A 391 7.82 -22.28 -3.08
CA ILE A 391 7.18 -21.99 -1.78
C ILE A 391 5.98 -21.08 -2.00
N GLY A 392 6.12 -20.00 -2.79
CA GLY A 392 5.04 -19.06 -3.10
C GLY A 392 3.85 -19.77 -3.76
N MET A 393 4.08 -20.68 -4.70
CA MET A 393 3.02 -21.49 -5.30
C MET A 393 2.30 -22.37 -4.27
N LEU A 394 3.04 -23.03 -3.38
CA LEU A 394 2.45 -23.85 -2.32
C LEU A 394 1.56 -23.01 -1.40
N LEU A 395 2.01 -21.82 -1.01
CA LEU A 395 1.25 -20.91 -0.16
C LEU A 395 0.01 -20.36 -0.89
N ALA A 396 0.14 -19.99 -2.18
CA ALA A 396 -0.95 -19.44 -2.97
C ALA A 396 -2.06 -20.45 -3.30
N GLU A 397 -1.70 -21.73 -3.51
CA GLU A 397 -2.66 -22.81 -3.80
C GLU A 397 -3.10 -23.55 -2.53
N GLY A 398 -2.41 -23.32 -1.41
CA GLY A 398 -2.76 -23.83 -0.10
C GLY A 398 -4.04 -23.18 0.45
N LYS A 399 -4.55 -23.77 1.51
CA LYS A 399 -5.68 -23.23 2.26
C LYS A 399 -5.24 -22.91 3.68
N VAL A 400 -5.43 -21.65 4.05
CA VAL A 400 -5.19 -21.19 5.43
C VAL A 400 -6.40 -21.55 6.29
N ASP A 401 -6.17 -22.10 7.50
CA ASP A 401 -7.19 -22.47 8.48
C ASP A 401 -6.77 -21.97 9.87
N PHE A 402 -6.87 -20.66 10.11
CA PHE A 402 -6.57 -20.02 11.38
C PHE A 402 -7.84 -19.88 12.22
N ASN A 403 -7.79 -20.29 13.48
CA ASN A 403 -8.95 -20.33 14.36
C ASN A 403 -9.04 -19.14 15.32
N VAL A 404 -8.02 -18.29 15.37
CA VAL A 404 -7.93 -17.14 16.27
C VAL A 404 -8.01 -15.85 15.48
N LEU A 405 -8.87 -14.94 15.93
CA LEU A 405 -8.93 -13.55 15.47
C LEU A 405 -8.42 -12.65 16.59
N VAL A 406 -7.48 -11.78 16.29
CA VAL A 406 -7.04 -10.70 17.18
C VAL A 406 -7.66 -9.40 16.68
N LEU A 407 -8.42 -8.67 17.49
CA LEU A 407 -8.99 -7.39 17.06
C LEU A 407 -7.88 -6.37 16.82
N HIS A 408 -7.89 -5.78 15.63
CA HIS A 408 -6.99 -4.68 15.28
C HIS A 408 -7.56 -3.38 15.83
N THR A 409 -7.08 -2.98 17.01
CA THR A 409 -7.64 -1.86 17.77
C THR A 409 -7.03 -0.52 17.39
N ILE A 410 -6.88 -0.26 16.08
CA ILE A 410 -6.29 0.98 15.53
C ILE A 410 -7.02 2.24 16.01
N GLU A 411 -8.31 2.15 16.27
CA GLU A 411 -9.15 3.23 16.76
C GLU A 411 -8.66 3.78 18.11
N SER A 412 -8.04 2.94 18.92
CA SER A 412 -7.40 3.40 20.16
C SER A 412 -6.19 4.29 19.92
N GLY A 413 -5.44 4.02 18.83
CA GLY A 413 -4.35 4.88 18.38
C GLY A 413 -4.85 6.24 17.87
N TRP A 414 -6.01 6.28 17.19
CA TRP A 414 -6.62 7.53 16.72
C TRP A 414 -6.85 8.54 17.84
N LEU A 415 -7.17 8.07 19.06
CA LEU A 415 -7.40 8.92 20.23
C LEU A 415 -6.11 9.56 20.76
N LEU A 416 -4.95 9.03 20.39
CA LEU A 416 -3.62 9.39 20.90
C LEU A 416 -2.76 10.17 19.91
N THR A 417 -3.29 10.52 18.73
CA THR A 417 -2.52 11.14 17.63
C THR A 417 -1.90 12.50 17.95
N ASP A 418 -2.30 13.15 19.05
CA ASP A 418 -1.65 14.36 19.58
C ASP A 418 -0.31 14.08 20.29
N ASN A 419 0.02 12.82 20.58
CA ASN A 419 1.21 12.43 21.28
C ASN A 419 1.81 11.14 20.72
N ARG A 420 2.84 11.26 19.88
CA ARG A 420 3.53 10.11 19.27
C ARG A 420 4.00 9.11 20.33
N GLN A 421 4.61 9.56 21.43
CA GLN A 421 5.14 8.65 22.43
C GLN A 421 4.04 7.79 23.09
N GLU A 422 2.85 8.35 23.31
CA GLU A 422 1.71 7.59 23.83
C GLU A 422 1.16 6.60 22.79
N THR A 423 1.11 7.00 21.52
CA THR A 423 0.69 6.12 20.42
C THR A 423 1.65 4.95 20.25
N ASP A 424 2.97 5.20 20.23
CA ASP A 424 4.00 4.17 20.14
C ASP A 424 3.98 3.25 21.37
N GLY A 425 3.75 3.82 22.57
CA GLY A 425 3.60 3.05 23.80
C GLY A 425 2.36 2.14 23.79
N TYR A 426 1.28 2.57 23.14
CA TYR A 426 0.09 1.76 22.92
C TYR A 426 0.37 0.64 21.89
N ALA A 427 0.95 0.96 20.75
CA ALA A 427 1.33 0.01 19.72
C ALA A 427 2.24 -1.09 20.27
N LYS A 428 3.25 -0.72 21.09
CA LYS A 428 4.15 -1.68 21.72
C LYS A 428 3.43 -2.69 22.63
N LYS A 429 2.35 -2.27 23.32
CA LYS A 429 1.56 -3.20 24.15
C LYS A 429 0.76 -4.15 23.29
N MET A 430 0.12 -3.65 22.23
CA MET A 430 -0.63 -4.49 21.27
C MET A 430 0.30 -5.51 20.58
N LEU A 431 1.47 -5.06 20.12
CA LEU A 431 2.48 -5.95 19.53
C LEU A 431 3.05 -6.93 20.56
N GLY A 432 3.07 -6.59 21.84
CA GLY A 432 3.45 -7.52 22.92
C GLY A 432 2.52 -8.73 22.97
N ASP A 433 1.21 -8.51 22.92
CA ASP A 433 0.22 -9.60 22.92
C ASP A 433 0.33 -10.46 21.63
N ILE A 434 0.60 -9.82 20.48
CA ILE A 434 0.87 -10.51 19.21
C ILE A 434 2.13 -11.39 19.34
N ASN A 435 3.21 -10.87 19.90
CA ASN A 435 4.45 -11.63 20.10
C ASN A 435 4.25 -12.84 21.04
N GLU A 436 3.37 -12.75 22.03
CA GLU A 436 3.04 -13.91 22.87
C GLU A 436 2.35 -15.03 22.08
N LEU A 437 1.46 -14.68 21.12
CA LEU A 437 0.86 -15.67 20.21
C LEU A 437 1.91 -16.28 19.28
N GLU A 438 2.79 -15.46 18.70
CA GLU A 438 3.90 -15.93 17.85
C GLU A 438 4.82 -16.89 18.60
N ASN A 439 5.24 -16.53 19.83
CA ASN A 439 6.07 -17.37 20.68
C ASN A 439 5.39 -18.69 21.07
N ALA A 440 4.07 -18.68 21.22
CA ALA A 440 3.27 -19.87 21.48
C ALA A 440 2.94 -20.67 20.21
N GLN A 441 3.40 -20.24 19.04
CA GLN A 441 3.09 -20.83 17.72
C GLN A 441 1.57 -20.91 17.44
N ILE A 442 0.81 -19.92 17.92
CA ILE A 442 -0.62 -19.81 17.67
C ILE A 442 -0.82 -18.93 16.44
N GLN A 443 -1.39 -19.52 15.39
CA GLN A 443 -1.72 -18.80 14.16
C GLN A 443 -3.01 -17.99 14.34
N TYR A 444 -3.01 -16.76 13.84
CA TYR A 444 -4.10 -15.81 14.00
C TYR A 444 -4.25 -14.93 12.76
N HIS A 445 -5.41 -14.27 12.64
CA HIS A 445 -5.60 -13.12 11.77
C HIS A 445 -5.95 -11.88 12.59
N LEU A 446 -5.66 -10.71 12.04
CA LEU A 446 -6.16 -9.44 12.58
C LEU A 446 -7.58 -9.17 12.06
N GLY A 447 -8.43 -8.63 12.92
CA GLY A 447 -9.81 -8.26 12.59
C GLY A 447 -9.98 -6.74 12.60
N GLU A 448 -10.06 -6.13 11.42
CA GLU A 448 -10.26 -4.69 11.27
C GLU A 448 -11.76 -4.36 11.22
N SER A 449 -12.17 -3.28 11.85
CA SER A 449 -13.57 -2.95 12.11
C SER A 449 -14.44 -2.76 10.86
N ARG A 450 -13.92 -2.15 9.79
CA ARG A 450 -14.63 -1.97 8.53
C ARG A 450 -14.75 -3.29 7.76
N ILE A 451 -13.71 -4.09 7.74
CA ILE A 451 -13.72 -5.43 7.12
C ILE A 451 -14.71 -6.36 7.85
N ILE A 452 -14.68 -6.37 9.19
CA ILE A 452 -15.67 -7.10 9.99
C ILE A 452 -17.09 -6.62 9.71
N LYS A 453 -17.33 -5.33 9.63
CA LYS A 453 -18.66 -4.76 9.34
C LYS A 453 -19.18 -5.17 7.97
N ARG A 454 -18.31 -5.26 6.96
CA ARG A 454 -18.71 -5.58 5.57
C ARG A 454 -18.85 -7.07 5.30
N TYR A 455 -17.96 -7.88 5.84
CA TYR A 455 -17.81 -9.30 5.51
C TYR A 455 -18.05 -10.25 6.68
N GLY A 456 -18.35 -9.71 7.86
CA GLY A 456 -18.56 -10.48 9.06
C GLY A 456 -19.90 -11.21 9.08
N SER A 457 -19.93 -12.39 9.71
CA SER A 457 -21.12 -13.19 9.95
C SER A 457 -20.95 -14.04 11.21
N ILE A 458 -22.03 -14.48 11.81
CA ILE A 458 -21.99 -15.47 12.92
C ILE A 458 -22.75 -16.72 12.47
N SER A 459 -22.06 -17.85 12.53
CA SER A 459 -22.66 -19.15 12.21
C SER A 459 -22.05 -20.24 13.09
N ASN A 460 -22.91 -21.10 13.65
CA ASN A 460 -22.50 -22.23 14.50
C ASN A 460 -21.57 -21.86 15.67
N GLY A 461 -21.78 -20.69 16.28
CA GLY A 461 -20.97 -20.19 17.40
C GLY A 461 -19.59 -19.70 17.01
N LYS A 462 -19.31 -19.50 15.71
CA LYS A 462 -18.07 -18.97 15.19
C LYS A 462 -18.31 -17.62 14.52
N LEU A 463 -17.31 -16.74 14.60
CA LEU A 463 -17.25 -15.50 13.85
C LEU A 463 -16.62 -15.77 12.48
N GLY A 464 -17.41 -15.59 11.41
CA GLY A 464 -16.92 -15.63 10.03
C GLY A 464 -16.50 -14.24 9.55
N ILE A 465 -15.43 -14.14 8.75
CA ILE A 465 -15.09 -12.95 7.98
C ILE A 465 -14.70 -13.42 6.57
N GLY A 466 -15.56 -13.14 5.60
CA GLY A 466 -15.38 -13.59 4.22
C GLY A 466 -15.23 -15.12 4.13
N THR A 467 -14.04 -15.60 3.75
CA THR A 467 -13.74 -17.03 3.60
C THR A 467 -13.24 -17.70 4.88
N GLN A 468 -12.91 -16.94 5.92
CA GLN A 468 -12.32 -17.43 7.17
C GLN A 468 -13.36 -17.55 8.29
N SER A 469 -13.07 -18.41 9.29
CA SER A 469 -14.00 -18.66 10.40
C SER A 469 -13.22 -18.89 11.71
N TYR A 470 -13.54 -18.13 12.74
CA TYR A 470 -12.80 -18.07 13.99
C TYR A 470 -13.60 -18.61 15.15
N SER A 471 -12.98 -19.46 15.98
CA SER A 471 -13.58 -20.00 17.20
C SER A 471 -13.15 -19.24 18.46
N ALA A 472 -12.11 -18.42 18.37
CA ALA A 472 -11.63 -17.56 19.45
C ALA A 472 -11.37 -16.13 18.93
N VAL A 473 -11.73 -15.14 19.77
CA VAL A 473 -11.45 -13.73 19.51
C VAL A 473 -10.65 -13.20 20.69
N VAL A 474 -9.45 -12.69 20.37
CA VAL A 474 -8.57 -12.01 21.33
C VAL A 474 -8.84 -10.52 21.23
N VAL A 475 -9.06 -9.87 22.36
CA VAL A 475 -9.24 -8.43 22.46
C VAL A 475 -8.01 -7.85 23.13
N PRO A 476 -7.10 -7.22 22.38
CA PRO A 476 -5.94 -6.53 22.98
C PRO A 476 -6.38 -5.38 23.88
N PRO A 477 -5.48 -4.86 24.75
CA PRO A 477 -5.76 -3.64 25.50
C PRO A 477 -6.26 -2.53 24.58
N ALA A 478 -7.45 -2.00 24.85
CA ALA A 478 -8.09 -1.00 24.00
C ALA A 478 -8.59 0.19 24.84
N LYS A 479 -8.45 1.41 24.30
CA LYS A 479 -9.07 2.63 24.85
C LYS A 479 -10.51 2.80 24.35
N CYS A 480 -10.78 2.30 23.15
CA CYS A 480 -12.13 2.22 22.60
C CYS A 480 -12.29 0.96 21.76
N LEU A 481 -13.51 0.47 21.65
CA LEU A 481 -13.89 -0.64 20.80
C LEU A 481 -15.05 -0.21 19.93
N VAL A 482 -14.99 -0.57 18.66
CA VAL A 482 -16.07 -0.29 17.71
C VAL A 482 -17.18 -1.30 17.90
N LYS A 483 -18.35 -0.82 18.27
CA LYS A 483 -19.55 -1.67 18.33
C LYS A 483 -19.97 -2.02 16.90
N THR A 484 -19.86 -3.29 16.56
CA THR A 484 -20.45 -3.83 15.32
C THR A 484 -21.68 -4.64 15.65
N PRO A 485 -22.61 -4.85 14.70
CA PRO A 485 -23.77 -5.74 14.93
C PRO A 485 -23.38 -7.18 15.32
N LEU A 486 -22.16 -7.58 15.06
CA LEU A 486 -21.64 -8.94 15.25
C LEU A 486 -20.83 -9.11 16.53
N ILE A 487 -20.27 -8.02 17.06
CA ILE A 487 -19.44 -8.03 18.26
C ILE A 487 -20.05 -7.01 19.24
N CYS A 488 -20.88 -7.52 20.15
CA CYS A 488 -21.37 -6.75 21.28
C CYS A 488 -20.61 -7.20 22.53
N PHE A 489 -19.82 -6.29 23.10
CA PHE A 489 -19.22 -6.47 24.41
C PHE A 489 -20.12 -5.87 25.47
#